data_657c7def448ad4dc3cae5337b5aa3003
#
_entry.id   657c7def448ad4dc3cae5337b5aa3003
#
_cell.length_a   1.000
_cell.length_b   1.000
_cell.length_c   1.000
_cell.angle_alpha   90.00
_cell.angle_beta   90.00
_cell.angle_gamma   90.00
#
_symmetry.space_group_name_H-M   'P 1'
#
loop_
_entity.id
_entity.type
_entity.pdbx_description
1 polymer ?
#
loop_
_entity_poly.entity_id
_entity_poly.type
_entity_poly.pdbx_seq_one_letter_code
_entity_poly.pdbx_strand_id
1 'polypeptide(L)'
;MTCRLCPNLCGVDRDKSYGLCLADGDIHVSYHGIHEWEEPVISGGRGSGAIFFSGCTMRCVFCQNAKISRKVTGKAYSPKELAALFEYYDSVSDNINLVSATQYADGIIKAFSYYTPKNPVVWNTSGFETIETVRALAPYVNVWLPDLKYIDSALSRRLSGKSDYFKYAFDAISEMIRLSGKVKIENGLIKSGVIVRHLILPSHIDNTLAVLKVFADNFKDSAFLSLMAQYVPINVESFPDINRRITPLEYKRALNALSELNIENGFVQDLESATTAYIPDF
;
A
#
# COMPACT_ATOMS: atom_id res chain seq x y z
N MET A 1 9.41 17.99 16.99
CA MET A 1 8.75 18.51 15.74
C MET A 1 7.32 18.02 15.63
N THR A 2 6.38 18.87 15.20
CA THR A 2 4.98 18.45 15.02
C THR A 2 4.83 17.59 13.75
N CYS A 3 4.29 16.37 13.88
CA CYS A 3 4.13 15.43 12.78
C CYS A 3 3.08 15.89 11.74
N ARG A 4 3.47 15.89 10.46
CA ARG A 4 2.61 16.18 9.29
C ARG A 4 2.82 15.19 8.15
N LEU A 5 3.33 13.99 8.42
CA LEU A 5 3.71 13.00 7.41
C LEU A 5 2.53 12.39 6.63
N CYS A 6 1.31 12.48 7.15
CA CYS A 6 0.14 11.93 6.51
C CYS A 6 -1.06 12.88 6.63
N PRO A 7 -2.14 12.67 5.85
CA PRO A 7 -3.32 13.55 5.86
C PRO A 7 -4.06 13.64 7.21
N ASN A 8 -3.73 12.81 8.20
CA ASN A 8 -4.27 12.99 9.54
C ASN A 8 -3.80 14.30 10.19
N LEU A 9 -2.66 14.87 9.77
CA LEU A 9 -2.09 16.14 10.23
C LEU A 9 -2.21 16.33 11.75
N CYS A 10 -1.97 15.26 12.51
CA CYS A 10 -2.26 15.22 13.94
C CYS A 10 -1.42 16.19 14.78
N GLY A 11 -0.31 16.71 14.23
CA GLY A 11 0.52 17.71 14.88
C GLY A 11 1.22 17.25 16.17
N VAL A 12 1.29 15.94 16.39
CA VAL A 12 1.88 15.37 17.61
C VAL A 12 3.40 15.51 17.60
N ASP A 13 3.96 15.86 18.74
CA ASP A 13 5.39 15.72 19.01
C ASP A 13 5.68 14.26 19.37
N ARG A 14 6.24 13.51 18.40
CA ARG A 14 6.43 12.06 18.52
C ARG A 14 7.51 11.65 19.53
N ASP A 15 8.36 12.58 19.94
CA ASP A 15 9.31 12.33 21.01
C ASP A 15 8.63 12.25 22.39
N LYS A 16 7.35 12.72 22.48
CA LYS A 16 6.59 12.80 23.73
C LYS A 16 5.27 12.03 23.72
N SER A 17 4.75 11.68 22.54
CA SER A 17 3.43 11.06 22.42
C SER A 17 3.25 10.32 21.10
N TYR A 18 2.18 9.55 20.98
CA TYR A 18 1.84 8.78 19.79
C TYR A 18 0.96 9.58 18.82
N GLY A 19 1.20 9.42 17.52
CA GLY A 19 0.31 9.91 16.49
C GLY A 19 -1.02 9.12 16.42
N LEU A 20 -1.98 9.60 15.63
CA LEU A 20 -3.20 8.84 15.33
C LEU A 20 -2.93 7.47 14.68
N CYS A 21 -1.76 7.31 14.08
CA CYS A 21 -1.26 6.05 13.51
C CYS A 21 -0.67 5.10 14.56
N LEU A 22 -0.62 5.50 15.82
CA LEU A 22 -0.01 4.85 16.99
C LEU A 22 1.53 4.88 16.99
N ALA A 23 2.18 5.46 15.98
CA ALA A 23 3.65 5.57 15.94
C ALA A 23 4.15 6.72 16.85
N ASP A 24 5.25 6.47 17.49
CA ASP A 24 6.11 7.42 18.22
C ASP A 24 7.32 7.86 17.35
N GLY A 25 8.41 8.30 17.97
CA GLY A 25 9.62 8.73 17.29
C GLY A 25 10.49 7.59 16.74
N ASP A 26 10.35 6.38 17.26
CA ASP A 26 11.12 5.21 16.84
C ASP A 26 10.49 4.50 15.62
N ILE A 27 11.34 3.84 14.82
CA ILE A 27 10.87 3.08 13.65
C ILE A 27 10.57 1.66 14.08
N HIS A 28 9.29 1.31 14.21
CA HIS A 28 8.89 -0.04 14.61
C HIS A 28 8.65 -0.95 13.40
N VAL A 29 9.45 -2.00 13.28
CA VAL A 29 9.29 -3.09 12.31
C VAL A 29 8.69 -4.30 12.99
N SER A 30 7.49 -4.70 12.56
CA SER A 30 6.77 -5.85 13.10
C SER A 30 7.23 -7.17 12.53
N TYR A 31 7.57 -7.17 11.26
CA TYR A 31 8.02 -8.35 10.53
C TYR A 31 8.88 -7.92 9.34
N HIS A 32 9.83 -8.76 8.97
CA HIS A 32 10.54 -8.64 7.70
C HIS A 32 10.89 -10.04 7.17
N GLY A 33 10.84 -10.22 5.87
CA GLY A 33 11.11 -11.51 5.22
C GLY A 33 11.03 -11.43 3.70
N ILE A 34 11.40 -12.51 3.03
CA ILE A 34 11.15 -12.65 1.59
C ILE A 34 9.66 -12.96 1.40
N HIS A 35 9.01 -12.18 0.55
CA HIS A 35 7.60 -12.34 0.20
C HIS A 35 7.47 -12.62 -1.29
N GLU A 36 6.83 -13.74 -1.64
CA GLU A 36 6.74 -14.22 -3.03
C GLU A 36 5.39 -13.94 -3.69
N TRP A 37 4.49 -13.26 -2.96
CA TRP A 37 3.07 -13.14 -3.33
C TRP A 37 2.64 -11.68 -3.63
N GLU A 38 3.59 -10.79 -3.91
CA GLU A 38 3.26 -9.50 -4.51
C GLU A 38 2.94 -9.67 -6.00
N GLU A 39 2.63 -8.60 -6.70
CA GLU A 39 2.43 -8.63 -8.15
C GLU A 39 3.62 -9.31 -8.86
N PRO A 40 3.40 -10.12 -9.92
CA PRO A 40 4.46 -10.92 -10.55
C PRO A 40 5.72 -10.13 -10.94
N VAL A 41 5.53 -8.88 -11.36
CA VAL A 41 6.65 -7.98 -11.73
C VAL A 41 7.41 -7.44 -10.52
N ILE A 42 6.89 -7.60 -9.30
CA ILE A 42 7.55 -7.21 -8.03
C ILE A 42 8.24 -8.42 -7.42
N SER A 43 7.53 -9.55 -7.25
CA SER A 43 8.08 -10.73 -6.58
C SER A 43 9.25 -11.36 -7.33
N GLY A 44 9.21 -11.39 -8.66
CA GLY A 44 10.30 -11.92 -9.48
C GLY A 44 10.69 -13.34 -9.15
N GLY A 45 11.98 -13.68 -9.33
CA GLY A 45 12.52 -15.03 -9.05
C GLY A 45 13.14 -15.18 -7.67
N ARG A 46 13.59 -14.08 -7.02
CA ARG A 46 14.18 -14.08 -5.68
C ARG A 46 13.22 -13.55 -4.60
N GLY A 47 11.99 -13.21 -4.98
CA GLY A 47 11.01 -12.62 -4.09
C GLY A 47 11.28 -11.15 -3.75
N SER A 48 10.38 -10.58 -3.01
CA SER A 48 10.39 -9.19 -2.53
C SER A 48 10.87 -9.15 -1.07
N GLY A 49 11.90 -8.37 -0.76
CA GLY A 49 12.39 -8.14 0.60
C GLY A 49 11.42 -7.24 1.37
N ALA A 50 10.35 -7.82 1.90
CA ALA A 50 9.27 -7.08 2.52
C ALA A 50 9.57 -6.72 3.98
N ILE A 51 9.41 -5.43 4.31
CA ILE A 51 9.57 -4.88 5.66
C ILE A 51 8.23 -4.28 6.08
N PHE A 52 7.56 -4.90 7.05
CA PHE A 52 6.25 -4.50 7.56
C PHE A 52 6.38 -3.63 8.79
N PHE A 53 5.88 -2.40 8.69
CA PHE A 53 5.93 -1.43 9.76
C PHE A 53 4.69 -1.48 10.65
N SER A 54 4.88 -1.21 11.95
CA SER A 54 3.82 -1.15 12.95
C SER A 54 3.01 0.13 12.88
N GLY A 55 1.75 0.04 13.31
CA GLY A 55 0.81 1.16 13.24
C GLY A 55 0.33 1.40 11.81
N CYS A 56 -0.64 2.28 11.63
CA CYS A 56 -1.16 2.61 10.30
C CYS A 56 -1.92 3.93 10.32
N THR A 57 -1.74 4.72 9.28
CA THR A 57 -2.44 6.01 9.09
C THR A 57 -3.94 5.85 8.85
N MET A 58 -4.39 4.69 8.34
CA MET A 58 -5.78 4.37 7.97
C MET A 58 -6.52 3.52 9.02
N ARG A 59 -5.94 2.39 9.45
CA ARG A 59 -6.53 1.42 10.38
C ARG A 59 -7.90 0.90 9.94
N CYS A 60 -8.01 0.46 8.67
CA CYS A 60 -9.26 -0.08 8.10
C CYS A 60 -9.83 -1.24 8.94
N VAL A 61 -11.17 -1.34 9.04
CA VAL A 61 -11.84 -2.38 9.84
C VAL A 61 -11.57 -3.80 9.32
N PHE A 62 -11.36 -3.95 8.01
CA PHE A 62 -11.09 -5.22 7.33
C PHE A 62 -9.60 -5.47 7.05
N CYS A 63 -8.70 -4.79 7.76
CA CYS A 63 -7.27 -4.91 7.50
C CYS A 63 -6.77 -6.33 7.76
N GLN A 64 -6.19 -6.98 6.75
CA GLN A 64 -5.56 -8.30 6.90
C GLN A 64 -4.38 -8.24 7.87
N ASN A 65 -3.67 -7.12 7.91
CA ASN A 65 -2.55 -6.87 8.82
C ASN A 65 -3.01 -6.22 10.14
N ALA A 66 -4.23 -6.53 10.63
CA ALA A 66 -4.80 -5.89 11.82
C ALA A 66 -3.95 -6.07 13.08
N LYS A 67 -3.23 -7.20 13.19
CA LYS A 67 -2.32 -7.50 14.30
C LYS A 67 -1.23 -6.43 14.48
N ILE A 68 -0.76 -5.83 13.40
CA ILE A 68 0.33 -4.84 13.40
C ILE A 68 -0.14 -3.42 13.10
N SER A 69 -1.28 -3.24 12.40
CA SER A 69 -1.78 -1.92 12.03
C SER A 69 -2.55 -1.21 13.15
N ARG A 70 -3.07 -1.96 14.14
CA ARG A 70 -3.90 -1.45 15.24
C ARG A 70 -3.14 -1.32 16.56
N LYS A 71 -1.90 -1.71 16.62
CA LYS A 71 -1.00 -1.57 17.77
C LYS A 71 0.44 -1.47 17.28
N VAL A 72 1.32 -0.96 18.12
CA VAL A 72 2.76 -1.00 17.86
C VAL A 72 3.29 -2.33 18.37
N THR A 73 3.97 -3.07 17.50
CA THR A 73 4.58 -4.38 17.78
C THR A 73 5.95 -4.46 17.12
N GLY A 74 6.69 -5.51 17.40
CA GLY A 74 7.99 -5.76 16.81
C GLY A 74 9.12 -4.95 17.47
N LYS A 75 10.23 -4.85 16.79
CA LYS A 75 11.46 -4.20 17.28
C LYS A 75 11.52 -2.74 16.82
N ALA A 76 11.98 -1.85 17.69
CA ALA A 76 12.38 -0.50 17.33
C ALA A 76 13.75 -0.51 16.64
N TYR A 77 13.87 0.22 15.56
CA TYR A 77 15.07 0.37 14.74
C TYR A 77 15.50 1.82 14.69
N SER A 78 16.77 2.08 14.92
CA SER A 78 17.38 3.34 14.50
C SER A 78 17.46 3.39 12.96
N PRO A 79 17.59 4.58 12.36
CA PRO A 79 17.80 4.69 10.90
C PRO A 79 18.99 3.88 10.39
N LYS A 80 20.08 3.77 11.19
CA LYS A 80 21.25 2.98 10.81
C LYS A 80 20.99 1.47 10.84
N GLU A 81 20.24 0.98 11.83
CA GLU A 81 19.84 -0.45 11.88
C GLU A 81 18.87 -0.79 10.76
N LEU A 82 17.93 0.11 10.41
CA LEU A 82 17.04 -0.07 9.28
C LEU A 82 17.82 -0.12 7.94
N ALA A 83 18.84 0.71 7.80
CA ALA A 83 19.72 0.68 6.64
C ALA A 83 20.46 -0.68 6.49
N ALA A 84 20.81 -1.34 7.58
CA ALA A 84 21.37 -2.69 7.54
C ALA A 84 20.37 -3.75 7.03
N LEU A 85 19.05 -3.57 7.32
CA LEU A 85 18.01 -4.40 6.69
C LEU A 85 17.89 -4.13 5.18
N PHE A 86 18.03 -2.87 4.75
CA PHE A 86 18.05 -2.53 3.33
C PHE A 86 19.20 -3.21 2.62
N GLU A 87 20.42 -3.14 3.18
CA GLU A 87 21.61 -3.80 2.63
C GLU A 87 21.43 -5.32 2.53
N TYR A 88 20.87 -5.95 3.57
CA TYR A 88 20.60 -7.38 3.57
C TYR A 88 19.63 -7.76 2.44
N TYR A 89 18.43 -7.11 2.37
CA TYR A 89 17.43 -7.44 1.34
C TYR A 89 17.87 -7.05 -0.07
N ASP A 90 18.66 -5.99 -0.23
CA ASP A 90 19.25 -5.64 -1.52
C ASP A 90 20.17 -6.76 -2.08
N SER A 91 20.77 -7.55 -1.18
CA SER A 91 21.64 -8.67 -1.58
C SER A 91 20.88 -9.96 -1.93
N VAL A 92 19.73 -10.23 -1.30
CA VAL A 92 19.03 -11.53 -1.35
C VAL A 92 17.70 -11.52 -2.08
N SER A 93 17.13 -10.34 -2.42
CA SER A 93 15.84 -10.21 -3.09
C SER A 93 15.90 -9.36 -4.36
N ASP A 94 14.80 -9.27 -5.10
CA ASP A 94 14.71 -8.49 -6.34
C ASP A 94 14.36 -7.02 -6.10
N ASN A 95 13.90 -6.68 -4.90
CA ASN A 95 13.58 -5.31 -4.44
C ASN A 95 13.49 -5.24 -2.92
N ILE A 96 13.39 -4.01 -2.39
CA ILE A 96 13.08 -3.75 -0.98
C ILE A 96 11.68 -3.16 -0.93
N ASN A 97 10.74 -3.85 -0.27
CA ASN A 97 9.33 -3.47 -0.21
C ASN A 97 8.97 -2.95 1.19
N LEU A 98 8.68 -1.66 1.27
CA LEU A 98 8.37 -0.95 2.51
C LEU A 98 6.85 -0.88 2.70
N VAL A 99 6.30 -1.79 3.53
CA VAL A 99 4.86 -2.00 3.68
C VAL A 99 4.28 -1.17 4.82
N SER A 100 3.32 -0.29 4.50
CA SER A 100 2.64 0.60 5.47
C SER A 100 3.60 1.50 6.25
N ALA A 101 4.53 2.13 5.56
CA ALA A 101 5.68 2.83 6.13
C ALA A 101 5.47 4.35 6.36
N THR A 102 4.37 4.94 5.88
CA THR A 102 4.11 6.39 5.85
C THR A 102 4.41 7.11 7.17
N GLN A 103 4.04 6.51 8.30
CA GLN A 103 4.25 7.08 9.63
C GLN A 103 5.72 7.19 10.04
N TYR A 104 6.62 6.54 9.32
CA TYR A 104 8.06 6.53 9.59
C TYR A 104 8.90 7.14 8.45
N ALA A 105 8.26 7.88 7.53
CA ALA A 105 8.90 8.39 6.32
C ALA A 105 10.19 9.19 6.61
N ASP A 106 10.20 10.07 7.62
CA ASP A 106 11.39 10.86 7.99
C ASP A 106 12.55 9.97 8.44
N GLY A 107 12.26 8.95 9.26
CA GLY A 107 13.26 7.98 9.73
C GLY A 107 13.80 7.10 8.61
N ILE A 108 12.93 6.70 7.67
CA ILE A 108 13.27 5.92 6.48
C ILE A 108 14.14 6.75 5.52
N ILE A 109 13.78 8.01 5.27
CA ILE A 109 14.61 8.93 4.48
C ILE A 109 16.02 9.06 5.11
N LYS A 110 16.08 9.15 6.44
CA LYS A 110 17.38 9.17 7.14
C LYS A 110 18.13 7.83 7.00
N ALA A 111 17.44 6.69 6.95
CA ALA A 111 18.10 5.39 6.73
C ALA A 111 18.78 5.32 5.36
N PHE A 112 18.21 5.90 4.30
CA PHE A 112 18.83 5.98 2.99
C PHE A 112 20.13 6.80 2.95
N SER A 113 20.40 7.65 3.95
CA SER A 113 21.71 8.32 4.08
C SER A 113 22.83 7.39 4.55
N TYR A 114 22.51 6.24 5.13
CA TYR A 114 23.46 5.21 5.55
C TYR A 114 23.67 4.11 4.51
N TYR A 115 22.64 3.82 3.71
CA TYR A 115 22.74 2.82 2.64
C TYR A 115 21.81 3.20 1.48
N THR A 116 22.34 3.17 0.27
CA THR A 116 21.58 3.39 -0.98
C THR A 116 21.40 2.07 -1.71
N PRO A 117 20.19 1.50 -1.79
CA PRO A 117 19.92 0.25 -2.49
C PRO A 117 20.25 0.33 -3.98
N LYS A 118 20.67 -0.81 -4.55
CA LYS A 118 20.91 -0.99 -5.99
C LYS A 118 19.66 -1.53 -6.69
N ASN A 119 18.91 -2.38 -5.98
CA ASN A 119 17.62 -2.89 -6.44
C ASN A 119 16.50 -1.85 -6.18
N PRO A 120 15.39 -1.93 -6.90
CA PRO A 120 14.28 -1.01 -6.72
C PRO A 120 13.74 -0.99 -5.27
N VAL A 121 13.41 0.19 -4.78
CA VAL A 121 12.65 0.38 -3.54
C VAL A 121 11.18 0.52 -3.89
N VAL A 122 10.34 -0.33 -3.31
CA VAL A 122 8.88 -0.33 -3.44
C VAL A 122 8.26 0.34 -2.22
N TRP A 123 7.40 1.33 -2.44
CA TRP A 123 6.60 1.99 -1.41
C TRP A 123 5.17 1.46 -1.44
N ASN A 124 4.87 0.49 -0.57
CA ASN A 124 3.59 -0.19 -0.49
C ASN A 124 2.69 0.53 0.54
N THR A 125 1.73 1.29 0.04
CA THR A 125 0.96 2.23 0.84
C THR A 125 -0.54 2.13 0.62
N SER A 126 -1.30 2.58 1.61
CA SER A 126 -2.76 2.73 1.50
C SER A 126 -3.21 3.83 0.53
N GLY A 127 -2.29 4.58 -0.06
CA GLY A 127 -2.59 5.76 -0.86
C GLY A 127 -2.93 7.02 -0.05
N PHE A 128 -3.15 6.91 1.27
CA PHE A 128 -3.47 8.04 2.13
C PHE A 128 -2.21 8.82 2.54
N GLU A 129 -1.66 9.55 1.56
CA GLU A 129 -0.41 10.29 1.65
C GLU A 129 -0.62 11.80 1.46
N THR A 130 0.29 12.61 1.99
CA THR A 130 0.40 14.02 1.58
C THR A 130 1.34 14.13 0.38
N ILE A 131 1.12 15.12 -0.48
CA ILE A 131 1.99 15.40 -1.64
C ILE A 131 3.42 15.69 -1.16
N GLU A 132 3.57 16.38 -0.03
CA GLU A 132 4.86 16.71 0.57
C GLU A 132 5.65 15.45 0.93
N THR A 133 5.00 14.46 1.54
CA THR A 133 5.64 13.17 1.89
C THR A 133 6.01 12.38 0.63
N VAL A 134 5.13 12.35 -0.39
CA VAL A 134 5.45 11.71 -1.67
C VAL A 134 6.68 12.36 -2.30
N ARG A 135 6.75 13.70 -2.35
CA ARG A 135 7.90 14.43 -2.89
C ARG A 135 9.19 14.18 -2.13
N ALA A 136 9.12 14.11 -0.79
CA ALA A 136 10.28 13.84 0.05
C ALA A 136 10.84 12.42 -0.16
N LEU A 137 9.97 11.45 -0.43
CA LEU A 137 10.35 10.05 -0.69
C LEU A 137 10.80 9.79 -2.14
N ALA A 138 10.39 10.61 -3.10
CA ALA A 138 10.62 10.38 -4.53
C ALA A 138 12.10 10.17 -4.93
N PRO A 139 13.11 10.79 -4.28
CA PRO A 139 14.52 10.51 -4.59
C PRO A 139 14.96 9.07 -4.26
N TYR A 140 14.21 8.34 -3.44
CA TYR A 140 14.58 7.04 -2.88
C TYR A 140 13.67 5.91 -3.35
N VAL A 141 12.44 6.21 -3.77
CA VAL A 141 11.43 5.25 -4.17
C VAL A 141 11.39 5.12 -5.69
N ASN A 142 11.53 3.89 -6.19
CA ASN A 142 11.47 3.59 -7.61
C ASN A 142 10.07 3.16 -8.05
N VAL A 143 9.40 2.37 -7.22
CA VAL A 143 8.09 1.78 -7.50
C VAL A 143 7.10 2.18 -6.42
N TRP A 144 6.01 2.79 -6.84
CA TRP A 144 4.90 3.14 -5.97
C TRP A 144 3.79 2.11 -6.11
N LEU A 145 3.34 1.59 -4.97
CA LEU A 145 2.29 0.57 -4.89
C LEU A 145 1.14 1.08 -3.99
N PRO A 146 0.44 2.15 -4.41
CA PRO A 146 -0.66 2.72 -3.64
C PRO A 146 -1.96 1.95 -3.84
N ASP A 147 -2.76 1.85 -2.78
CA ASP A 147 -4.15 1.45 -2.90
C ASP A 147 -5.04 2.65 -3.29
N LEU A 148 -6.01 2.43 -4.17
CA LEU A 148 -7.16 3.30 -4.39
C LEU A 148 -8.41 2.58 -3.90
N LYS A 149 -8.74 2.74 -2.60
CA LYS A 149 -9.73 1.90 -1.91
C LYS A 149 -11.16 2.35 -2.13
N TYR A 150 -11.40 3.66 -2.09
CA TYR A 150 -12.74 4.24 -2.06
C TYR A 150 -12.84 5.49 -2.93
N ILE A 151 -14.00 5.64 -3.58
CA ILE A 151 -14.48 6.91 -4.12
C ILE A 151 -15.55 7.49 -3.18
N ASP A 152 -16.39 6.62 -2.62
CA ASP A 152 -17.46 7.00 -1.71
C ASP A 152 -16.91 7.42 -0.33
N SER A 153 -17.15 8.67 0.05
CA SER A 153 -16.69 9.25 1.31
C SER A 153 -17.42 8.65 2.53
N ALA A 154 -18.70 8.25 2.39
CA ALA A 154 -19.46 7.61 3.46
C ALA A 154 -18.95 6.21 3.74
N LEU A 155 -18.65 5.43 2.68
CA LEU A 155 -18.03 4.11 2.77
C LEU A 155 -16.64 4.20 3.40
N SER A 156 -15.83 5.13 2.93
CA SER A 156 -14.48 5.37 3.44
C SER A 156 -14.49 5.77 4.92
N ARG A 157 -15.39 6.68 5.31
CA ARG A 157 -15.59 7.06 6.71
C ARG A 157 -16.01 5.87 7.57
N ARG A 158 -16.93 5.04 7.07
CA ARG A 158 -17.45 3.87 7.81
C ARG A 158 -16.37 2.79 8.00
N LEU A 159 -15.61 2.48 6.95
CA LEU A 159 -14.67 1.36 6.97
C LEU A 159 -13.24 1.75 7.39
N SER A 160 -12.88 3.04 7.36
CA SER A 160 -11.51 3.49 7.65
C SER A 160 -11.45 4.80 8.46
N GLY A 161 -12.59 5.39 8.82
CA GLY A 161 -12.64 6.65 9.57
C GLY A 161 -12.14 7.88 8.80
N LYS A 162 -12.09 7.83 7.45
CA LYS A 162 -11.47 8.85 6.58
C LYS A 162 -12.43 9.29 5.47
N SER A 163 -13.26 10.30 5.71
CA SER A 163 -14.21 10.82 4.71
C SER A 163 -13.52 11.48 3.51
N ASP A 164 -12.31 11.97 3.68
CA ASP A 164 -11.50 12.69 2.69
C ASP A 164 -10.46 11.80 1.99
N TYR A 165 -10.53 10.48 2.20
CA TYR A 165 -9.57 9.51 1.64
C TYR A 165 -9.35 9.69 0.14
N PHE A 166 -10.45 9.75 -0.64
CA PHE A 166 -10.35 9.81 -2.10
C PHE A 166 -9.53 11.00 -2.57
N LYS A 167 -9.78 12.19 -2.01
CA LYS A 167 -9.04 13.39 -2.36
C LYS A 167 -7.53 13.18 -2.20
N TYR A 168 -7.10 12.72 -1.02
CA TYR A 168 -5.68 12.53 -0.75
C TYR A 168 -5.06 11.39 -1.56
N ALA A 169 -5.78 10.28 -1.75
CA ALA A 169 -5.30 9.16 -2.54
C ALA A 169 -5.15 9.54 -4.02
N PHE A 170 -6.12 10.27 -4.58
CA PHE A 170 -6.06 10.74 -5.96
C PHE A 170 -4.90 11.72 -6.18
N ASP A 171 -4.76 12.71 -5.30
CA ASP A 171 -3.69 13.70 -5.37
C ASP A 171 -2.30 13.03 -5.22
N ALA A 172 -2.16 12.09 -4.28
CA ALA A 172 -0.91 11.35 -4.06
C ALA A 172 -0.55 10.46 -5.25
N ILE A 173 -1.50 9.68 -5.79
CA ILE A 173 -1.28 8.82 -6.96
C ILE A 173 -0.90 9.66 -8.18
N SER A 174 -1.59 10.77 -8.41
CA SER A 174 -1.26 11.70 -9.49
C SER A 174 0.17 12.22 -9.38
N GLU A 175 0.61 12.58 -8.16
CA GLU A 175 1.97 13.05 -7.92
C GLU A 175 3.01 11.93 -8.05
N MET A 176 2.71 10.70 -7.58
CA MET A 176 3.56 9.52 -7.77
C MET A 176 3.80 9.25 -9.26
N ILE A 177 2.74 9.29 -10.08
CA ILE A 177 2.83 9.11 -11.55
C ILE A 177 3.66 10.24 -12.18
N ARG A 178 3.41 11.48 -11.78
CA ARG A 178 4.16 12.64 -12.30
C ARG A 178 5.66 12.52 -12.02
N LEU A 179 6.04 12.00 -10.86
CA LEU A 179 7.45 11.89 -10.43
C LEU A 179 8.17 10.68 -11.03
N SER A 180 7.49 9.53 -11.14
CA SER A 180 8.10 8.29 -11.62
C SER A 180 7.96 8.09 -13.14
N GLY A 181 7.05 8.80 -13.79
CA GLY A 181 6.73 8.60 -15.20
C GLY A 181 6.01 7.27 -15.46
N LYS A 182 6.07 6.79 -16.71
CA LYS A 182 5.46 5.52 -17.11
C LYS A 182 6.16 4.33 -16.47
N VAL A 183 5.41 3.25 -16.28
CA VAL A 183 5.94 1.97 -15.79
C VAL A 183 7.04 1.46 -16.72
N LYS A 184 8.17 1.08 -16.13
CA LYS A 184 9.30 0.47 -16.82
C LYS A 184 9.54 -0.93 -16.28
N ILE A 185 9.54 -1.92 -17.18
CA ILE A 185 9.81 -3.34 -16.86
C ILE A 185 11.04 -3.76 -17.64
N GLU A 186 12.00 -4.38 -16.95
CA GLU A 186 13.21 -4.95 -17.55
C GLU A 186 13.38 -6.38 -17.05
N ASN A 187 13.56 -7.32 -17.97
CA ASN A 187 13.69 -8.75 -17.66
C ASN A 187 12.53 -9.30 -16.80
N GLY A 188 11.31 -8.85 -17.04
CA GLY A 188 10.12 -9.26 -16.28
C GLY A 188 9.95 -8.57 -14.91
N LEU A 189 10.88 -7.72 -14.49
CA LEU A 189 10.83 -7.00 -13.20
C LEU A 189 10.59 -5.51 -13.40
N ILE A 190 9.73 -4.96 -12.56
CA ILE A 190 9.47 -3.52 -12.55
C ILE A 190 10.71 -2.77 -12.01
N LYS A 191 11.12 -1.74 -12.74
CA LYS A 191 12.24 -0.87 -12.36
C LYS A 191 11.78 0.48 -11.83
N SER A 192 10.69 1.01 -12.36
CA SER A 192 10.09 2.24 -11.87
C SER A 192 8.65 2.36 -12.34
N GLY A 193 7.87 3.19 -11.65
CA GLY A 193 6.49 3.51 -12.03
C GLY A 193 5.49 3.29 -10.90
N VAL A 194 4.22 3.28 -11.26
CA VAL A 194 3.10 3.14 -10.31
C VAL A 194 2.24 1.94 -10.67
N ILE A 195 1.94 1.11 -9.67
CA ILE A 195 0.91 0.07 -9.75
C ILE A 195 -0.18 0.45 -8.74
N VAL A 196 -1.33 0.90 -9.22
CA VAL A 196 -2.49 1.22 -8.37
C VAL A 196 -3.22 -0.06 -8.02
N ARG A 197 -3.41 -0.32 -6.73
CA ARG A 197 -4.14 -1.50 -6.27
C ARG A 197 -5.56 -1.15 -5.87
N HIS A 198 -6.49 -2.05 -6.21
CA HIS A 198 -7.87 -1.97 -5.73
C HIS A 198 -8.36 -3.33 -5.26
N LEU A 199 -8.81 -3.40 -3.99
CA LEU A 199 -9.42 -4.59 -3.41
C LEU A 199 -10.94 -4.52 -3.57
N ILE A 200 -11.51 -5.51 -4.26
CA ILE A 200 -12.96 -5.66 -4.39
C ILE A 200 -13.55 -6.00 -3.02
N LEU A 201 -14.47 -5.17 -2.53
CA LEU A 201 -15.18 -5.42 -1.28
C LEU A 201 -16.58 -6.00 -1.56
N PRO A 202 -17.00 -7.05 -0.83
CA PRO A 202 -18.33 -7.62 -0.97
C PRO A 202 -19.41 -6.56 -0.66
N SER A 203 -20.53 -6.63 -1.37
CA SER A 203 -21.65 -5.67 -1.31
C SER A 203 -21.35 -4.24 -1.80
N HIS A 204 -20.09 -3.94 -2.14
CA HIS A 204 -19.66 -2.60 -2.55
C HIS A 204 -19.08 -2.56 -3.96
N ILE A 205 -19.61 -3.40 -4.86
CA ILE A 205 -19.15 -3.45 -6.25
C ILE A 205 -19.30 -2.11 -6.98
N ASP A 206 -20.29 -1.30 -6.63
CA ASP A 206 -20.46 0.02 -7.26
C ASP A 206 -19.33 0.98 -6.91
N ASN A 207 -18.73 0.87 -5.70
CA ASN A 207 -17.49 1.56 -5.38
C ASN A 207 -16.32 1.07 -6.27
N THR A 208 -16.21 -0.25 -6.50
CA THR A 208 -15.21 -0.82 -7.40
C THR A 208 -15.37 -0.25 -8.81
N LEU A 209 -16.59 -0.23 -9.36
CA LEU A 209 -16.85 0.31 -10.70
C LEU A 209 -16.47 1.80 -10.79
N ALA A 210 -16.76 2.58 -9.75
CA ALA A 210 -16.37 3.98 -9.68
C ALA A 210 -14.84 4.15 -9.62
N VAL A 211 -14.14 3.30 -8.84
CA VAL A 211 -12.66 3.30 -8.79
C VAL A 211 -12.06 2.97 -10.15
N LEU A 212 -12.56 1.92 -10.83
CA LEU A 212 -12.09 1.53 -12.16
C LEU A 212 -12.32 2.64 -13.19
N LYS A 213 -13.47 3.32 -13.12
CA LYS A 213 -13.74 4.48 -13.98
C LYS A 213 -12.74 5.62 -13.73
N VAL A 214 -12.49 5.99 -12.48
CA VAL A 214 -11.50 7.03 -12.13
C VAL A 214 -10.11 6.64 -12.62
N PHE A 215 -9.71 5.36 -12.44
CA PHE A 215 -8.44 4.86 -12.94
C PHE A 215 -8.34 4.96 -14.46
N ALA A 216 -9.38 4.53 -15.18
CA ALA A 216 -9.42 4.60 -16.63
C ALA A 216 -9.34 6.02 -17.17
N ASP A 217 -10.09 6.94 -16.54
CA ASP A 217 -10.16 8.33 -16.99
C ASP A 217 -8.86 9.11 -16.73
N ASN A 218 -8.04 8.71 -15.72
CA ASN A 218 -6.92 9.53 -15.28
C ASN A 218 -5.55 8.84 -15.31
N PHE A 219 -5.47 7.50 -15.19
CA PHE A 219 -4.20 6.83 -14.87
C PHE A 219 -3.81 5.68 -15.83
N LYS A 220 -4.74 5.12 -16.62
CA LYS A 220 -4.51 3.88 -17.40
C LYS A 220 -3.36 3.94 -18.40
N ASP A 221 -3.02 5.13 -18.90
CA ASP A 221 -1.94 5.31 -19.87
C ASP A 221 -0.55 5.48 -19.22
N SER A 222 -0.52 5.60 -17.89
CA SER A 222 0.69 5.95 -17.14
C SER A 222 1.00 5.00 -15.98
N ALA A 223 0.00 4.30 -15.45
CA ALA A 223 0.12 3.36 -14.34
C ALA A 223 -0.47 2.00 -14.70
N PHE A 224 -0.05 0.95 -13.98
CA PHE A 224 -0.70 -0.35 -14.01
C PHE A 224 -1.79 -0.42 -12.95
N LEU A 225 -2.82 -1.24 -13.20
CA LEU A 225 -3.84 -1.58 -12.20
C LEU A 225 -3.56 -2.99 -11.66
N SER A 226 -3.65 -3.16 -10.33
CA SER A 226 -3.78 -4.49 -9.71
C SER A 226 -5.16 -4.61 -9.09
N LEU A 227 -6.05 -5.37 -9.74
CA LEU A 227 -7.39 -5.65 -9.25
C LEU A 227 -7.38 -6.91 -8.39
N MET A 228 -7.58 -6.71 -7.08
CA MET A 228 -7.43 -7.78 -6.08
C MET A 228 -8.79 -8.39 -5.72
N ALA A 229 -8.89 -9.72 -5.81
CA ALA A 229 -10.05 -10.52 -5.40
C ALA A 229 -9.84 -11.25 -4.06
N GLN A 230 -8.70 -11.04 -3.41
CA GLN A 230 -8.25 -11.77 -2.21
C GLN A 230 -8.92 -11.36 -0.90
N TYR A 231 -10.10 -10.74 -0.94
CA TYR A 231 -10.79 -10.33 0.28
C TYR A 231 -11.19 -11.53 1.15
N VAL A 232 -10.73 -11.53 2.40
CA VAL A 232 -11.13 -12.47 3.44
C VAL A 232 -11.73 -11.68 4.61
N PRO A 233 -12.94 -12.03 5.11
CA PRO A 233 -13.51 -11.36 6.27
C PRO A 233 -12.72 -11.73 7.53
N ILE A 234 -12.06 -10.74 8.15
CA ILE A 234 -11.27 -10.91 9.38
C ILE A 234 -11.68 -9.81 10.35
N ASN A 235 -12.21 -10.18 11.52
CA ASN A 235 -12.64 -9.27 12.58
C ASN A 235 -13.67 -8.22 12.09
N VAL A 236 -14.61 -8.62 11.25
CA VAL A 236 -15.63 -7.74 10.63
C VAL A 236 -17.06 -8.14 10.97
N GLU A 237 -17.28 -8.85 12.08
CA GLU A 237 -18.59 -9.36 12.53
C GLU A 237 -19.61 -8.21 12.72
N SER A 238 -19.14 -7.02 13.11
CA SER A 238 -19.96 -5.82 13.24
C SER A 238 -20.30 -5.14 11.92
N PHE A 239 -19.84 -5.69 10.78
CA PHE A 239 -20.06 -5.17 9.43
C PHE A 239 -20.65 -6.28 8.54
N PRO A 240 -21.95 -6.61 8.67
CA PRO A 240 -22.56 -7.79 8.02
C PRO A 240 -22.44 -7.80 6.50
N ASP A 241 -22.41 -6.64 5.87
CA ASP A 241 -22.31 -6.46 4.42
C ASP A 241 -20.94 -6.88 3.87
N ILE A 242 -19.87 -6.77 4.67
CA ILE A 242 -18.53 -7.22 4.32
C ILE A 242 -18.08 -8.48 5.07
N ASN A 243 -18.96 -9.09 5.90
CA ASN A 243 -18.65 -10.32 6.63
C ASN A 243 -18.86 -11.58 5.76
N ARG A 244 -18.40 -11.53 4.52
CA ARG A 244 -18.38 -12.64 3.57
C ARG A 244 -17.32 -12.40 2.51
N ARG A 245 -17.00 -13.41 1.72
CA ARG A 245 -16.18 -13.23 0.51
C ARG A 245 -16.99 -12.58 -0.59
N ILE A 246 -16.32 -12.05 -1.61
CA ILE A 246 -16.95 -11.58 -2.84
C ILE A 246 -17.61 -12.76 -3.58
N THR A 247 -18.73 -12.49 -4.24
CA THR A 247 -19.44 -13.49 -5.03
C THR A 247 -18.88 -13.55 -6.46
N PRO A 248 -19.06 -14.67 -7.19
CA PRO A 248 -18.72 -14.75 -8.60
C PRO A 248 -19.39 -13.65 -9.46
N LEU A 249 -20.61 -13.22 -9.09
CA LEU A 249 -21.30 -12.15 -9.79
C LEU A 249 -20.64 -10.79 -9.58
N GLU A 250 -20.25 -10.45 -8.34
CA GLU A 250 -19.51 -9.22 -8.04
C GLU A 250 -18.17 -9.19 -8.79
N TYR A 251 -17.44 -10.30 -8.76
CA TYR A 251 -16.19 -10.44 -9.50
C TYR A 251 -16.38 -10.27 -11.00
N LYS A 252 -17.37 -10.96 -11.59
CA LYS A 252 -17.69 -10.84 -13.03
C LYS A 252 -18.03 -9.40 -13.42
N ARG A 253 -18.78 -8.66 -12.58
CA ARG A 253 -19.07 -7.24 -12.82
C ARG A 253 -17.80 -6.40 -12.88
N ALA A 254 -16.84 -6.65 -11.97
CA ALA A 254 -15.55 -5.96 -12.00
C ALA A 254 -14.74 -6.27 -13.26
N LEU A 255 -14.69 -7.54 -13.68
CA LEU A 255 -13.99 -7.94 -14.91
C LEU A 255 -14.62 -7.34 -16.18
N ASN A 256 -15.95 -7.31 -16.26
CA ASN A 256 -16.64 -6.68 -17.38
C ASN A 256 -16.28 -5.19 -17.47
N ALA A 257 -16.24 -4.49 -16.33
CA ALA A 257 -15.86 -3.08 -16.29
C ALA A 257 -14.41 -2.83 -16.76
N LEU A 258 -13.45 -3.71 -16.45
CA LEU A 258 -12.09 -3.62 -17.00
C LEU A 258 -12.11 -3.62 -18.53
N SER A 259 -12.86 -4.55 -19.13
CA SER A 259 -12.99 -4.67 -20.59
C SER A 259 -13.69 -3.46 -21.20
N GLU A 260 -14.82 -3.01 -20.62
CA GLU A 260 -15.60 -1.87 -21.11
C GLU A 260 -14.80 -0.55 -21.04
N LEU A 261 -13.93 -0.40 -20.05
CA LEU A 261 -13.08 0.78 -19.84
C LEU A 261 -11.74 0.70 -20.59
N ASN A 262 -11.47 -0.41 -21.30
CA ASN A 262 -10.20 -0.68 -21.99
C ASN A 262 -8.98 -0.50 -21.05
N ILE A 263 -9.04 -1.14 -19.86
CA ILE A 263 -7.92 -1.20 -18.92
C ILE A 263 -7.15 -2.49 -19.21
N GLU A 264 -6.06 -2.38 -19.98
CA GLU A 264 -5.28 -3.53 -20.47
C GLU A 264 -3.99 -3.74 -19.67
N ASN A 265 -3.46 -2.68 -19.06
CA ASN A 265 -2.20 -2.72 -18.34
C ASN A 265 -2.41 -3.03 -16.86
N GLY A 266 -2.03 -4.22 -16.43
CA GLY A 266 -2.12 -4.57 -15.01
C GLY A 266 -2.27 -6.06 -14.73
N PHE A 267 -2.77 -6.34 -13.54
CA PHE A 267 -2.90 -7.68 -12.98
C PHE A 267 -4.31 -7.86 -12.42
N VAL A 268 -4.83 -9.07 -12.55
CA VAL A 268 -6.12 -9.45 -11.97
C VAL A 268 -5.90 -10.75 -11.18
N GLN A 269 -6.31 -10.74 -9.92
CA GLN A 269 -6.26 -11.93 -9.08
C GLN A 269 -7.52 -12.77 -9.28
N ASP A 270 -7.36 -14.08 -9.30
CA ASP A 270 -8.48 -15.02 -9.32
C ASP A 270 -9.22 -15.07 -7.98
N LEU A 271 -10.48 -15.52 -7.99
CA LEU A 271 -11.30 -15.68 -6.78
C LEU A 271 -10.68 -16.63 -5.75
N GLU A 272 -9.95 -17.63 -6.19
CA GLU A 272 -9.26 -18.61 -5.34
C GLU A 272 -8.11 -17.97 -4.55
N SER A 273 -7.63 -16.80 -4.94
CA SER A 273 -6.64 -16.01 -4.18
C SER A 273 -7.17 -15.51 -2.82
N ALA A 274 -8.48 -15.63 -2.53
CA ALA A 274 -9.09 -15.25 -1.27
C ALA A 274 -8.72 -16.27 -0.16
N THR A 275 -7.47 -16.24 0.30
CA THR A 275 -6.92 -17.11 1.35
C THR A 275 -6.10 -16.31 2.36
N THR A 276 -5.98 -16.84 3.59
CA THR A 276 -5.09 -16.25 4.61
C THR A 276 -3.64 -16.69 4.46
N ALA A 277 -3.33 -17.61 3.54
CA ALA A 277 -1.99 -18.16 3.33
C ALA A 277 -0.94 -17.10 2.90
N TYR A 278 -1.40 -16.00 2.32
CA TYR A 278 -0.54 -14.88 1.86
C TYR A 278 -0.27 -13.83 2.96
N ILE A 279 -0.86 -13.99 4.14
CA ILE A 279 -0.67 -13.07 5.27
C ILE A 279 0.50 -13.62 6.11
N PRO A 280 1.58 -12.85 6.32
CA PRO A 280 2.65 -13.25 7.21
C PRO A 280 2.13 -13.55 8.64
N ASP A 281 2.79 -14.46 9.33
CA ASP A 281 2.49 -14.73 10.74
C ASP A 281 3.21 -13.68 11.61
N PHE A 282 2.46 -12.63 11.96
CA PHE A 282 2.92 -11.50 12.75
C PHE A 282 2.91 -11.80 14.26
#